data_7663bff66744ec41136ba58ac45a53f6
#
_entry.id   7663bff66744ec41136ba58ac45a53f6
#
_cell.length_a   1.000
_cell.length_b   1.000
_cell.length_c   1.000
_cell.angle_alpha   90.00
_cell.angle_beta   90.00
_cell.angle_gamma   90.00
#
_symmetry.space_group_name_H-M   'P 1'
#
loop_
_entity.id
_entity.type
_entity.pdbx_description
1 polymer ?
#
loop_
_entity_poly.entity_id
_entity_poly.type
_entity_poly.pdbx_seq_one_letter_code
_entity_poly.pdbx_strand_id
1 'polypeptide(L)'
;VIATIHHSSVDVYHASITDYTSYASLPQLSFEGATKKTRPQLVQGSLVYARVSLANKHMDPELECMSSSTGKSDGLGPLTGGMLFSVSLGMARRLMMPKPTEQGKLVVLDEFGDAGVAFEIAVGRNGKVWVNSKNAKTTLAVGKAIQDTDEKGLSIDEQKKLVKKLARGL
;
A
#
# COMPACT_ATOMS: atom_id res chain seq x y z
N VAL A 1 1.25 -5.10 -4.88
CA VAL A 1 1.25 -5.51 -3.48
C VAL A 1 2.11 -4.58 -2.65
N ILE A 2 1.82 -4.48 -1.34
CA ILE A 2 2.73 -3.86 -0.37
C ILE A 2 3.38 -5.00 0.40
N ALA A 3 4.70 -5.10 0.33
CA ALA A 3 5.47 -6.14 0.99
C ALA A 3 6.34 -5.56 2.11
N THR A 4 6.55 -6.35 3.16
CA THR A 4 7.41 -6.00 4.28
C THR A 4 8.70 -6.80 4.19
N ILE A 5 9.85 -6.12 4.19
CA ILE A 5 11.15 -6.78 4.15
C ILE A 5 11.38 -7.51 5.48
N HIS A 6 11.67 -8.80 5.39
CA HIS A 6 11.99 -9.64 6.55
C HIS A 6 13.50 -9.72 6.77
N HIS A 7 14.26 -10.06 5.72
CA HIS A 7 15.72 -10.10 5.75
C HIS A 7 16.28 -9.92 4.34
N SER A 8 17.58 -9.69 4.25
CA SER A 8 18.31 -9.61 2.99
C SER A 8 19.37 -10.72 2.90
N SER A 9 19.54 -11.25 1.71
CA SER A 9 20.69 -12.07 1.32
C SER A 9 21.61 -11.28 0.38
N VAL A 10 22.57 -11.92 -0.24
CA VAL A 10 23.59 -11.23 -1.07
C VAL A 10 22.97 -10.37 -2.18
N ASP A 11 22.00 -10.90 -2.91
CA ASP A 11 21.42 -10.26 -4.09
C ASP A 11 19.91 -10.07 -4.02
N VAL A 12 19.26 -10.54 -2.95
CA VAL A 12 17.80 -10.61 -2.85
C VAL A 12 17.31 -10.14 -1.49
N TYR A 13 16.22 -9.39 -1.46
CA TYR A 13 15.41 -9.18 -0.27
C TYR A 13 14.33 -10.25 -0.19
N HIS A 14 14.13 -10.80 1.00
CA HIS A 14 13.03 -11.70 1.31
C HIS A 14 11.92 -10.90 1.97
N ALA A 15 10.77 -10.84 1.33
CA ALA A 15 9.66 -9.97 1.72
C ALA A 15 8.38 -10.77 1.99
N SER A 16 7.68 -10.40 3.03
CA SER A 16 6.35 -10.95 3.36
C SER A 16 5.27 -10.19 2.59
N ILE A 17 4.46 -10.90 1.82
CA ILE A 17 3.27 -10.38 1.15
C ILE A 17 2.04 -10.60 2.03
N THR A 18 1.96 -11.74 2.69
CA THR A 18 0.89 -12.12 3.61
C THR A 18 1.50 -12.82 4.82
N ASP A 19 0.74 -12.91 5.90
CA ASP A 19 1.21 -13.53 7.13
C ASP A 19 1.24 -15.08 7.05
N TYR A 20 0.69 -15.67 5.98
CA TYR A 20 0.44 -17.11 5.85
C TYR A 20 1.15 -17.77 4.68
N THR A 21 1.94 -17.04 3.92
CA THR A 21 2.67 -17.58 2.76
C THR A 21 4.18 -17.52 2.98
N SER A 22 4.94 -18.28 2.16
CA SER A 22 6.38 -18.14 2.07
C SER A 22 6.77 -16.70 1.68
N TYR A 23 8.02 -16.35 1.99
CA TYR A 23 8.55 -15.06 1.58
C TYR A 23 8.67 -14.98 0.06
N ALA A 24 8.36 -13.79 -0.47
CA ALA A 24 8.62 -13.47 -1.86
C ALA A 24 10.06 -12.98 -2.03
N SER A 25 10.64 -13.25 -3.16
CA SER A 25 11.97 -12.79 -3.55
C SER A 25 11.88 -11.45 -4.28
N LEU A 26 12.62 -10.44 -3.82
CA LEU A 26 12.75 -9.15 -4.48
C LEU A 26 14.22 -8.91 -4.82
N PRO A 27 14.65 -9.00 -6.08
CA PRO A 27 16.04 -8.74 -6.44
C PRO A 27 16.46 -7.32 -6.06
N GLN A 28 17.63 -7.18 -5.45
CA GLN A 28 18.12 -5.88 -4.96
C GLN A 28 18.38 -4.86 -6.08
N LEU A 29 18.49 -5.30 -7.32
CA LEU A 29 18.65 -4.46 -8.49
C LEU A 29 17.34 -4.22 -9.25
N SER A 30 16.21 -4.69 -8.74
CA SER A 30 14.89 -4.56 -9.36
C SER A 30 14.21 -3.23 -9.05
N PHE A 31 14.99 -2.16 -8.96
CA PHE A 31 14.56 -0.78 -8.75
C PHE A 31 15.07 0.11 -9.87
N GLU A 32 14.34 1.16 -10.22
CA GLU A 32 14.74 2.10 -11.25
C GLU A 32 16.11 2.71 -10.96
N GLY A 33 17.03 2.59 -11.91
CA GLY A 33 18.40 3.12 -11.81
C GLY A 33 19.28 2.42 -10.77
N ALA A 34 18.87 1.27 -10.24
CA ALA A 34 19.63 0.55 -9.23
C ALA A 34 20.91 -0.09 -9.80
N THR A 35 21.99 0.15 -9.10
CA THR A 35 23.29 -0.51 -9.29
C THR A 35 23.76 -1.04 -7.93
N LYS A 36 24.84 -1.81 -7.91
CA LYS A 36 25.44 -2.27 -6.63
C LYS A 36 25.75 -1.13 -5.66
N LYS A 37 25.95 0.10 -6.15
CA LYS A 37 26.27 1.29 -5.34
C LYS A 37 25.04 2.13 -5.01
N THR A 38 24.02 2.16 -5.89
CA THR A 38 22.87 3.06 -5.80
C THR A 38 21.56 2.36 -5.43
N ARG A 39 21.58 1.03 -5.24
CA ARG A 39 20.39 0.27 -4.82
C ARG A 39 19.84 0.76 -3.48
N PRO A 40 18.52 0.76 -3.28
CA PRO A 40 17.94 1.06 -1.99
C PRO A 40 18.48 0.13 -0.90
N GLN A 41 18.86 0.69 0.24
CA GLN A 41 19.28 -0.07 1.42
C GLN A 41 18.06 -0.33 2.29
N LEU A 42 17.42 -1.48 2.11
CA LEU A 42 16.24 -1.87 2.86
C LEU A 42 16.65 -2.72 4.07
N VAL A 43 16.10 -2.35 5.21
CA VAL A 43 16.30 -3.07 6.48
C VAL A 43 15.05 -3.88 6.82
N GLN A 44 15.17 -4.75 7.81
CA GLN A 44 14.00 -5.48 8.32
C GLN A 44 12.89 -4.51 8.75
N GLY A 45 11.66 -4.78 8.33
CA GLY A 45 10.51 -3.93 8.58
C GLY A 45 10.28 -2.83 7.53
N SER A 46 11.23 -2.61 6.61
CA SER A 46 11.00 -1.67 5.48
C SER A 46 9.82 -2.13 4.62
N LEU A 47 9.03 -1.18 4.14
CA LEU A 47 7.91 -1.42 3.24
C LEU A 47 8.31 -1.12 1.81
N VAL A 48 7.81 -1.94 0.88
CA VAL A 48 7.97 -1.71 -0.56
C VAL A 48 6.65 -1.88 -1.27
N TYR A 49 6.39 -0.98 -2.22
CA TYR A 49 5.29 -1.12 -3.15
C TYR A 49 5.84 -1.83 -4.39
N ALA A 50 5.41 -3.06 -4.62
CA ALA A 50 5.99 -3.93 -5.63
C ALA A 50 4.92 -4.59 -6.49
N ARG A 51 5.31 -5.04 -7.67
CA ARG A 51 4.51 -5.89 -8.54
C ARG A 51 4.98 -7.33 -8.40
N VAL A 52 4.05 -8.28 -8.43
CA VAL A 52 4.37 -9.70 -8.54
C VAL A 52 4.71 -9.98 -10.00
N SER A 53 5.96 -10.31 -10.26
CA SER A 53 6.46 -10.63 -11.60
C SER A 53 6.28 -12.10 -11.95
N LEU A 54 6.39 -12.97 -10.94
CA LEU A 54 6.19 -14.42 -11.08
C LEU A 54 5.43 -14.96 -9.88
N ALA A 55 4.39 -15.75 -10.15
CA ALA A 55 3.68 -16.52 -9.14
C ALA A 55 3.25 -17.87 -9.72
N ASN A 56 3.74 -18.95 -9.15
CA ASN A 56 3.30 -20.30 -9.47
C ASN A 56 3.32 -21.18 -8.21
N LYS A 57 2.74 -22.37 -8.29
CA LYS A 57 2.60 -23.28 -7.14
C LYS A 57 3.90 -24.00 -6.72
N HIS A 58 4.96 -23.91 -7.51
CA HIS A 58 6.20 -24.68 -7.32
C HIS A 58 7.38 -23.85 -6.83
N MET A 59 7.27 -22.51 -6.89
CA MET A 59 8.34 -21.59 -6.54
C MET A 59 7.79 -20.47 -5.67
N ASP A 60 8.67 -19.87 -4.85
CA ASP A 60 8.33 -18.64 -4.13
C ASP A 60 7.99 -17.51 -5.12
N PRO A 61 7.04 -16.63 -4.77
CA PRO A 61 6.71 -15.50 -5.60
C PRO A 61 7.92 -14.59 -5.83
N GLU A 62 8.02 -14.01 -7.03
CA GLU A 62 9.01 -12.99 -7.33
C GLU A 62 8.34 -11.62 -7.45
N LEU A 63 9.02 -10.61 -6.90
CA LEU A 63 8.60 -9.23 -6.91
C LEU A 63 9.56 -8.38 -7.75
N GLU A 64 9.02 -7.28 -8.30
CA GLU A 64 9.81 -6.26 -8.96
C GLU A 64 9.26 -4.86 -8.64
N CYS A 65 10.15 -3.88 -8.58
CA CYS A 65 9.82 -2.47 -8.35
C CYS A 65 10.12 -1.58 -9.58
N MET A 66 10.27 -2.19 -10.73
CA MET A 66 10.38 -1.49 -12.01
C MET A 66 9.74 -2.35 -13.10
N SER A 67 9.32 -1.71 -14.18
CA SER A 67 8.86 -2.43 -15.36
C SER A 67 10.04 -3.04 -16.11
N SER A 68 10.02 -4.35 -16.35
CA SER A 68 11.03 -5.05 -17.12
C SER A 68 11.13 -4.56 -18.58
N SER A 69 10.05 -3.99 -19.12
CA SER A 69 9.99 -3.48 -20.49
C SER A 69 10.54 -2.04 -20.63
N THR A 70 10.31 -1.18 -19.62
CA THR A 70 10.66 0.24 -19.68
C THR A 70 11.79 0.62 -18.73
N GLY A 71 12.11 -0.21 -17.74
CA GLY A 71 13.06 0.09 -16.67
C GLY A 71 12.61 1.18 -15.71
N LYS A 72 11.36 1.67 -15.83
CA LYS A 72 10.81 2.73 -14.97
C LYS A 72 10.07 2.14 -13.78
N SER A 73 10.06 2.87 -12.67
CA SER A 73 9.41 2.46 -11.44
C SER A 73 7.88 2.48 -11.52
N ASP A 74 7.31 3.39 -12.30
CA ASP A 74 5.85 3.57 -12.44
C ASP A 74 5.11 3.67 -11.08
N GLY A 75 5.72 4.35 -10.11
CA GLY A 75 5.19 4.50 -8.77
C GLY A 75 5.52 3.35 -7.79
N LEU A 76 6.23 2.33 -8.26
CA LEU A 76 6.72 1.24 -7.42
C LEU A 76 8.03 1.63 -6.72
N GLY A 77 8.32 1.00 -5.61
CA GLY A 77 9.56 1.23 -4.87
C GLY A 77 9.37 1.28 -3.36
N PRO A 78 10.41 1.71 -2.62
CA PRO A 78 10.36 1.83 -1.18
C PRO A 78 9.30 2.82 -0.71
N LEU A 79 8.56 2.47 0.35
CA LEU A 79 7.62 3.35 1.05
C LEU A 79 8.27 3.79 2.36
N THR A 80 8.54 5.09 2.49
CA THR A 80 9.22 5.66 3.66
C THR A 80 8.24 6.44 4.53
N GLY A 81 8.34 6.24 5.85
CA GLY A 81 7.40 6.85 6.80
C GLY A 81 6.00 6.26 6.70
N GLY A 82 5.03 6.98 7.25
CA GLY A 82 3.64 6.56 7.22
C GLY A 82 3.32 5.34 8.09
N MET A 83 2.14 4.79 7.88
CA MET A 83 1.64 3.61 8.58
C MET A 83 1.00 2.62 7.61
N LEU A 84 1.12 1.33 7.95
CA LEU A 84 0.51 0.23 7.21
C LEU A 84 -0.78 -0.19 7.91
N PHE A 85 -1.86 -0.30 7.14
CA PHE A 85 -3.18 -0.75 7.59
C PHE A 85 -3.58 -2.01 6.83
N SER A 86 -4.26 -2.92 7.51
CA SER A 86 -4.85 -4.11 6.88
C SER A 86 -6.31 -3.85 6.58
N VAL A 87 -6.74 -4.25 5.39
CA VAL A 87 -8.14 -4.16 4.94
C VAL A 87 -8.52 -5.46 4.23
N SER A 88 -9.81 -5.66 3.98
CA SER A 88 -10.26 -6.80 3.19
C SER A 88 -9.77 -6.68 1.72
N LEU A 89 -9.67 -7.83 1.04
CA LEU A 89 -9.35 -7.85 -0.39
C LEU A 89 -10.41 -7.12 -1.22
N GLY A 90 -11.67 -7.17 -0.78
CA GLY A 90 -12.77 -6.43 -1.39
C GLY A 90 -12.56 -4.92 -1.29
N MET A 91 -12.17 -4.44 -0.10
CA MET A 91 -11.88 -3.02 0.12
C MET A 91 -10.67 -2.56 -0.71
N ALA A 92 -9.59 -3.34 -0.75
CA ALA A 92 -8.44 -3.03 -1.57
C ALA A 92 -8.80 -2.90 -3.06
N ARG A 93 -9.65 -3.79 -3.58
CA ARG A 93 -10.16 -3.69 -4.96
C ARG A 93 -10.99 -2.42 -5.18
N ARG A 94 -11.88 -2.07 -4.25
CA ARG A 94 -12.71 -0.85 -4.33
C ARG A 94 -11.85 0.41 -4.35
N LEU A 95 -10.82 0.48 -3.50
CA LEU A 95 -9.87 1.62 -3.45
C LEU A 95 -9.08 1.79 -4.75
N MET A 96 -8.82 0.71 -5.47
CA MET A 96 -8.06 0.72 -6.73
C MET A 96 -8.94 0.93 -7.98
N MET A 97 -10.26 0.94 -7.86
CA MET A 97 -11.17 1.13 -9.00
C MET A 97 -11.17 2.59 -9.46
N PRO A 98 -10.92 2.86 -10.76
CA PRO A 98 -10.88 4.24 -11.29
C PRO A 98 -12.26 4.92 -11.33
N LYS A 99 -13.34 4.15 -11.40
CA LYS A 99 -14.73 4.65 -11.36
C LYS A 99 -15.56 3.66 -10.55
N PRO A 100 -15.86 3.96 -9.29
CA PRO A 100 -16.74 3.14 -8.48
C PRO A 100 -18.16 3.20 -9.03
N THR A 101 -18.80 2.05 -9.23
CA THR A 101 -20.24 1.95 -9.46
C THR A 101 -21.01 2.48 -8.26
N GLU A 102 -22.27 2.94 -8.43
CA GLU A 102 -23.06 3.50 -7.32
C GLU A 102 -23.18 2.55 -6.12
N GLN A 103 -23.26 1.26 -6.38
CA GLN A 103 -23.19 0.24 -5.33
C GLN A 103 -21.74 0.04 -4.90
N GLY A 104 -21.45 0.44 -3.67
CA GLY A 104 -20.14 0.29 -3.07
C GLY A 104 -19.17 1.45 -3.30
N LYS A 105 -19.68 2.62 -3.68
CA LYS A 105 -18.91 3.85 -3.83
C LYS A 105 -18.18 4.20 -2.53
N LEU A 106 -16.89 4.48 -2.66
CA LEU A 106 -16.05 4.99 -1.59
C LEU A 106 -15.88 6.50 -1.78
N VAL A 107 -16.24 7.25 -0.76
CA VAL A 107 -16.09 8.71 -0.72
C VAL A 107 -15.12 9.16 0.37
N VAL A 108 -14.61 8.24 1.18
CA VAL A 108 -13.74 8.53 2.32
C VAL A 108 -12.53 9.37 1.93
N LEU A 109 -11.83 8.99 0.86
CA LEU A 109 -10.63 9.70 0.42
C LEU A 109 -10.95 11.07 -0.17
N ASP A 110 -12.02 11.16 -0.95
CA ASP A 110 -12.49 12.41 -1.55
C ASP A 110 -12.92 13.40 -0.47
N GLU A 111 -13.68 12.95 0.53
CA GLU A 111 -14.12 13.78 1.66
C GLU A 111 -12.97 14.31 2.51
N PHE A 112 -11.88 13.55 2.70
CA PHE A 112 -10.66 14.06 3.33
C PHE A 112 -9.98 15.12 2.46
N GLY A 113 -9.91 14.89 1.14
CA GLY A 113 -9.40 15.87 0.19
C GLY A 113 -10.20 17.16 0.20
N ASP A 114 -11.53 17.08 0.19
CA ASP A 114 -12.44 18.24 0.26
C ASP A 114 -12.33 18.99 1.59
N ALA A 115 -11.98 18.29 2.68
CA ALA A 115 -11.67 18.89 3.98
C ALA A 115 -10.27 19.54 4.04
N GLY A 116 -9.52 19.54 2.94
CA GLY A 116 -8.18 20.13 2.87
C GLY A 116 -7.08 19.29 3.54
N VAL A 117 -7.33 18.02 3.80
CA VAL A 117 -6.38 17.10 4.44
C VAL A 117 -5.45 16.51 3.38
N ALA A 118 -4.16 16.84 3.46
CA ALA A 118 -3.14 16.32 2.55
C ALA A 118 -2.54 15.01 3.09
N PHE A 119 -2.56 13.97 2.27
CA PHE A 119 -1.96 12.66 2.57
C PHE A 119 -1.55 11.94 1.28
N GLU A 120 -0.67 10.96 1.44
CA GLU A 120 -0.28 10.02 0.39
C GLU A 120 -0.84 8.64 0.73
N ILE A 121 -1.22 7.89 -0.29
CA ILE A 121 -1.76 6.53 -0.13
C ILE A 121 -1.19 5.59 -1.17
N ALA A 122 -0.88 4.37 -0.75
CA ALA A 122 -0.61 3.25 -1.64
C ALA A 122 -1.48 2.06 -1.25
N VAL A 123 -2.08 1.41 -2.23
CA VAL A 123 -3.00 0.29 -2.00
C VAL A 123 -2.45 -0.97 -2.67
N GLY A 124 -2.23 -2.00 -1.87
CA GLY A 124 -1.83 -3.32 -2.36
C GLY A 124 -3.04 -4.24 -2.53
N ARG A 125 -3.06 -4.99 -3.63
CA ARG A 125 -4.10 -6.02 -3.86
C ARG A 125 -4.08 -7.16 -2.82
N ASN A 126 -3.03 -7.22 -2.00
CA ASN A 126 -2.91 -8.15 -0.87
C ASN A 126 -3.62 -7.67 0.40
N GLY A 127 -4.48 -6.65 0.33
CA GLY A 127 -5.21 -6.13 1.48
C GLY A 127 -4.37 -5.28 2.43
N LYS A 128 -3.27 -4.73 1.96
CA LYS A 128 -2.44 -3.79 2.71
C LYS A 128 -2.59 -2.39 2.12
N VAL A 129 -2.75 -1.40 3.00
CA VAL A 129 -2.86 0.01 2.63
C VAL A 129 -1.83 0.80 3.42
N TRP A 130 -0.99 1.54 2.73
CA TRP A 130 -0.04 2.44 3.33
C TRP A 130 -0.55 3.89 3.21
N VAL A 131 -0.50 4.63 4.31
CA VAL A 131 -0.89 6.03 4.37
C VAL A 131 0.23 6.83 5.00
N ASN A 132 0.56 7.95 4.42
CA ASN A 132 1.55 8.89 4.95
C ASN A 132 1.02 10.32 4.89
N SER A 133 1.36 11.12 5.88
CA SER A 133 1.09 12.57 5.90
C SER A 133 2.10 13.28 6.79
N LYS A 134 2.08 14.61 6.76
CA LYS A 134 2.93 15.44 7.64
C LYS A 134 2.62 15.28 9.12
N ASN A 135 1.42 14.83 9.46
CA ASN A 135 0.96 14.66 10.85
C ASN A 135 0.54 13.20 11.09
N ALA A 136 1.11 12.59 12.12
CA ALA A 136 0.76 11.22 12.51
C ALA A 136 -0.74 11.05 12.84
N LYS A 137 -1.39 12.06 13.40
CA LYS A 137 -2.84 12.05 13.67
C LYS A 137 -3.64 11.92 12.37
N THR A 138 -3.24 12.67 11.34
CA THR A 138 -3.85 12.60 10.01
C THR A 138 -3.69 11.23 9.39
N THR A 139 -2.48 10.68 9.42
CA THR A 139 -2.20 9.32 8.92
C THR A 139 -3.09 8.30 9.60
N LEU A 140 -3.19 8.36 10.93
CA LEU A 140 -4.03 7.45 11.71
C LEU A 140 -5.52 7.64 11.42
N ALA A 141 -5.99 8.87 11.29
CA ALA A 141 -7.39 9.19 11.00
C ALA A 141 -7.82 8.66 9.63
N VAL A 142 -7.01 8.86 8.59
CA VAL A 142 -7.29 8.35 7.24
C VAL A 142 -7.30 6.82 7.23
N GLY A 143 -6.29 6.18 7.79
CA GLY A 143 -6.21 4.71 7.86
C GLY A 143 -7.37 4.10 8.62
N LYS A 144 -7.72 4.67 9.78
CA LYS A 144 -8.85 4.21 10.59
C LYS A 144 -10.19 4.41 9.89
N ALA A 145 -10.38 5.51 9.18
CA ALA A 145 -11.60 5.74 8.39
C ALA A 145 -11.78 4.69 7.28
N ILE A 146 -10.70 4.28 6.63
CA ILE A 146 -10.72 3.21 5.64
C ILE A 146 -11.08 1.87 6.30
N GLN A 147 -10.45 1.53 7.43
CA GLN A 147 -10.73 0.29 8.16
C GLN A 147 -12.18 0.25 8.69
N ASP A 148 -12.65 1.31 9.31
CA ASP A 148 -14.03 1.41 9.83
C ASP A 148 -15.06 1.28 8.70
N THR A 149 -14.78 1.86 7.52
CA THR A 149 -15.64 1.74 6.34
C THR A 149 -15.70 0.30 5.84
N ASP A 150 -14.57 -0.40 5.85
CA ASP A 150 -14.47 -1.80 5.45
C ASP A 150 -15.20 -2.73 6.43
N GLU A 151 -14.85 -2.63 7.72
CA GLU A 151 -15.37 -3.51 8.77
C GLU A 151 -16.88 -3.36 8.99
N LYS A 152 -17.38 -2.12 8.94
CA LYS A 152 -18.78 -1.80 9.23
C LYS A 152 -19.65 -1.72 7.98
N GLY A 153 -19.05 -1.79 6.78
CA GLY A 153 -19.78 -1.65 5.52
C GLY A 153 -20.53 -0.32 5.38
N LEU A 154 -19.89 0.80 5.76
CA LEU A 154 -20.53 2.10 5.87
C LEU A 154 -21.12 2.58 4.53
N SER A 155 -22.33 3.09 4.59
CA SER A 155 -22.98 3.80 3.47
C SER A 155 -22.26 5.14 3.18
N ILE A 156 -22.57 5.76 2.04
CA ILE A 156 -21.98 7.04 1.63
C ILE A 156 -22.18 8.11 2.71
N ASP A 157 -23.39 8.23 3.26
CA ASP A 157 -23.70 9.23 4.26
C ASP A 157 -22.97 8.99 5.59
N GLU A 158 -22.80 7.72 5.96
CA GLU A 158 -22.04 7.34 7.16
C GLU A 158 -20.55 7.60 6.98
N GLN A 159 -20.00 7.33 5.78
CA GLN A 159 -18.61 7.68 5.45
C GLN A 159 -18.38 9.20 5.58
N LYS A 160 -19.28 10.01 5.03
CA LYS A 160 -19.22 11.48 5.15
C LYS A 160 -19.27 11.96 6.59
N LYS A 161 -20.16 11.39 7.41
CA LYS A 161 -20.25 11.71 8.84
C LYS A 161 -18.98 11.32 9.60
N LEU A 162 -18.42 10.14 9.29
CA LEU A 162 -17.19 9.67 9.88
C LEU A 162 -16.02 10.60 9.57
N VAL A 163 -15.81 10.96 8.31
CA VAL A 163 -14.73 11.85 7.90
C VAL A 163 -14.89 13.23 8.52
N LYS A 164 -16.10 13.81 8.52
CA LYS A 164 -16.36 15.11 9.17
C LYS A 164 -16.03 15.08 10.66
N LYS A 165 -16.31 13.97 11.35
CA LYS A 165 -15.97 13.81 12.76
C LYS A 165 -14.45 13.75 12.98
N LEU A 166 -13.74 12.97 12.15
CA LEU A 166 -12.30 12.81 12.26
C LEU A 166 -11.53 14.07 11.84
N ALA A 167 -11.94 14.73 10.77
CA ALA A 167 -11.31 15.96 10.27
C ALA A 167 -11.38 17.14 11.24
N ARG A 168 -12.40 17.21 12.12
CA ARG A 168 -12.50 18.25 13.16
C ARG A 168 -11.44 18.15 14.25
N GLY A 169 -10.78 17.02 14.37
CA GLY A 169 -9.73 16.75 15.38
C GLY A 169 -8.30 16.85 14.83
N LEU A 170 -8.13 17.19 13.55
CA LEU A 170 -6.85 17.30 12.84
C LEU A 170 -6.35 18.78 12.73
#